data_30127ccf2a66603c81a4871db2cf8e83
#
_entry.id   30127ccf2a66603c81a4871db2cf8e83
#
_cell.length_a   1.000
_cell.length_b   1.000
_cell.length_c   1.000
_cell.angle_alpha   90.00
_cell.angle_beta   90.00
_cell.angle_gamma   90.00
#
_symmetry.space_group_name_H-M   'P 1'
#
loop_
_entity.id
_entity.type
_entity.pdbx_description
1 polymer ?
#
loop_
_entity_poly.entity_id
_entity_poly.type
_entity_poly.pdbx_seq_one_letter_code
_entity_poly.pdbx_strand_id
1 'polypeptide(L)'
;MSRDDVSIAVVGGGIGGLAAAVSMLRAGVDVHVFEQAPALVEVGAGIQISPNASRLLHRWGLRAALDRTGVRPVAVHQRRWDDGRTLQRAPLGEAAEAAFGAPYYHFHRGDLLEALADALPPERLHLGHRLAGFTDHGDRVELRFANGATVSADVLVGADGIHSTVRGELFGPEKPRFTGCIAYRGLVPADRLGHLELEVLANNWMGPGGHFVHYFVAGGRLVNFVAINERETWTRESWTDRGEVADALAAFKGWHPQVGAIIGAVDETFIWALFDRAPLDHWSVGRVTLLGDACHAMLPFMAQGAAQSIENGATLTACLVRRGGADVASALRRYEALRLPRATRLQEMSRANKTRFHLPDGPAQQERDALLATRGDRSIAALGWLYSHDASVIDGNHAHP
;
A
#
# COMPACT_ATOMS: atom_id res chain seq x y z
N MET A 1 -11.59 21.27 30.37
CA MET A 1 -10.14 21.19 30.15
C MET A 1 -9.94 21.29 28.65
N SER A 2 -9.30 22.36 28.19
CA SER A 2 -9.02 22.58 26.79
C SER A 2 -8.18 21.36 26.28
N ARG A 3 -8.64 20.68 25.24
CA ARG A 3 -7.76 19.87 24.42
C ARG A 3 -6.73 20.85 23.90
N ASP A 4 -5.46 20.69 24.30
CA ASP A 4 -4.37 21.45 23.69
C ASP A 4 -4.42 21.14 22.18
N ASP A 5 -4.84 22.13 21.40
CA ASP A 5 -5.02 22.00 19.96
C ASP A 5 -3.64 21.83 19.31
N VAL A 6 -3.24 20.56 19.13
CA VAL A 6 -1.99 20.22 18.43
C VAL A 6 -2.23 20.36 16.94
N SER A 7 -1.47 21.22 16.29
CA SER A 7 -1.45 21.37 14.83
C SER A 7 -0.47 20.40 14.19
N ILE A 8 -0.90 19.74 13.14
CA ILE A 8 -0.11 18.70 12.46
C ILE A 8 0.08 19.04 10.99
N ALA A 9 1.35 19.05 10.55
CA ALA A 9 1.70 19.12 9.15
C ALA A 9 2.04 17.71 8.63
N VAL A 10 1.28 17.23 7.65
CA VAL A 10 1.54 15.99 6.92
C VAL A 10 2.17 16.35 5.57
N VAL A 11 3.37 15.90 5.31
CA VAL A 11 4.05 16.08 4.02
C VAL A 11 3.88 14.83 3.17
N GLY A 12 3.20 14.97 2.05
CA GLY A 12 2.83 13.92 1.10
C GLY A 12 1.33 13.66 1.05
N GLY A 13 0.72 13.92 -0.10
CA GLY A 13 -0.71 13.75 -0.43
C GLY A 13 -1.04 12.37 -1.02
N GLY A 14 -0.21 11.36 -0.80
CA GLY A 14 -0.50 9.98 -1.17
C GLY A 14 -1.54 9.33 -0.24
N ILE A 15 -1.90 8.06 -0.52
CA ILE A 15 -2.91 7.30 0.26
C ILE A 15 -2.61 7.34 1.77
N GLY A 16 -1.34 7.20 2.17
CA GLY A 16 -0.96 7.20 3.58
C GLY A 16 -1.18 8.56 4.26
N GLY A 17 -0.72 9.65 3.62
CA GLY A 17 -0.86 11.00 4.15
C GLY A 17 -2.31 11.46 4.22
N LEU A 18 -3.09 11.24 3.15
CA LEU A 18 -4.53 11.57 3.15
C LEU A 18 -5.30 10.73 4.17
N ALA A 19 -5.02 9.42 4.27
CA ALA A 19 -5.65 8.56 5.27
C ALA A 19 -5.35 9.00 6.70
N ALA A 20 -4.10 9.40 6.98
CA ALA A 20 -3.72 9.96 8.29
C ALA A 20 -4.48 11.25 8.58
N ALA A 21 -4.55 12.16 7.60
CA ALA A 21 -5.28 13.42 7.75
C ALA A 21 -6.78 13.20 7.99
N VAL A 22 -7.43 12.30 7.22
CA VAL A 22 -8.84 11.92 7.44
C VAL A 22 -9.04 11.37 8.84
N SER A 23 -8.16 10.46 9.31
CA SER A 23 -8.22 9.91 10.66
C SER A 23 -8.13 11.00 11.72
N MET A 24 -7.19 11.93 11.57
CA MET A 24 -6.94 13.03 12.51
C MET A 24 -8.13 14.02 12.55
N LEU A 25 -8.65 14.42 11.40
CA LEU A 25 -9.82 15.29 11.31
C LEU A 25 -11.06 14.67 11.98
N ARG A 26 -11.30 13.36 11.75
CA ARG A 26 -12.40 12.63 12.41
C ARG A 26 -12.24 12.57 13.92
N ALA A 27 -11.02 12.67 14.41
CA ALA A 27 -10.72 12.75 15.85
C ALA A 27 -10.69 14.17 16.41
N GLY A 28 -10.95 15.20 15.59
CA GLY A 28 -10.95 16.61 15.97
C GLY A 28 -9.55 17.21 16.14
N VAL A 29 -8.54 16.64 15.47
CA VAL A 29 -7.17 17.15 15.46
C VAL A 29 -6.98 18.11 14.29
N ASP A 30 -6.32 19.25 14.54
CA ASP A 30 -5.98 20.22 13.50
C ASP A 30 -4.85 19.67 12.63
N VAL A 31 -5.12 19.43 11.34
CA VAL A 31 -4.16 18.83 10.40
C VAL A 31 -4.24 19.47 9.02
N HIS A 32 -3.07 19.67 8.43
CA HIS A 32 -2.90 20.14 7.05
C HIS A 32 -1.98 19.18 6.28
N VAL A 33 -2.33 18.90 5.02
CA VAL A 33 -1.55 18.06 4.10
C VAL A 33 -0.86 18.95 3.07
N PHE A 34 0.42 18.75 2.85
CA PHE A 34 1.25 19.47 1.88
C PHE A 34 1.76 18.49 0.83
N GLU A 35 1.31 18.64 -0.40
CA GLU A 35 1.64 17.77 -1.54
C GLU A 35 2.46 18.52 -2.58
N GLN A 36 3.56 17.91 -3.06
CA GLN A 36 4.45 18.53 -4.05
C GLN A 36 3.83 18.67 -5.43
N ALA A 37 2.94 17.75 -5.82
CA ALA A 37 2.28 17.79 -7.12
C ALA A 37 1.26 18.94 -7.20
N PRO A 38 1.09 19.55 -8.38
CA PRO A 38 0.08 20.59 -8.57
C PRO A 38 -1.35 20.05 -8.64
N ALA A 39 -1.51 18.73 -8.78
CA ALA A 39 -2.78 18.00 -8.77
C ALA A 39 -2.57 16.60 -8.25
N LEU A 40 -3.60 16.03 -7.66
CA LEU A 40 -3.62 14.61 -7.28
C LEU A 40 -3.91 13.77 -8.53
N VAL A 41 -2.85 13.39 -9.25
CA VAL A 41 -2.94 12.54 -10.44
C VAL A 41 -2.17 11.25 -10.16
N GLU A 42 -2.85 10.12 -10.34
CA GLU A 42 -2.23 8.80 -10.23
C GLU A 42 -2.11 8.16 -11.61
N VAL A 43 -0.95 7.64 -11.93
CA VAL A 43 -0.74 6.83 -13.12
C VAL A 43 -1.46 5.49 -12.93
N GLY A 44 -2.31 5.12 -13.88
CA GLY A 44 -3.24 4.01 -13.83
C GLY A 44 -2.66 2.71 -13.26
N ALA A 45 -3.05 2.38 -12.04
CA ALA A 45 -2.68 1.15 -11.36
C ALA A 45 -3.84 0.65 -10.49
N GLY A 46 -3.94 -0.66 -10.35
CA GLY A 46 -4.81 -1.27 -9.37
C GLY A 46 -4.15 -1.30 -7.98
N ILE A 47 -4.98 -1.28 -6.96
CA ILE A 47 -4.58 -1.45 -5.57
C ILE A 47 -5.56 -2.35 -4.84
N GLN A 48 -5.07 -3.10 -3.86
CA GLN A 48 -5.86 -4.00 -3.04
C GLN A 48 -5.91 -3.47 -1.60
N ILE A 49 -7.08 -3.46 -1.01
CA ILE A 49 -7.33 -2.99 0.37
C ILE A 49 -7.99 -4.11 1.16
N SER A 50 -7.23 -4.68 2.07
CA SER A 50 -7.64 -5.80 2.91
C SER A 50 -8.45 -5.35 4.14
N PRO A 51 -9.15 -6.28 4.86
CA PRO A 51 -10.06 -5.97 5.95
C PRO A 51 -9.49 -5.13 7.08
N ASN A 52 -8.20 -5.26 7.41
CA ASN A 52 -7.53 -4.43 8.41
C ASN A 52 -7.54 -2.93 8.07
N ALA A 53 -7.49 -2.59 6.79
CA ALA A 53 -7.53 -1.19 6.33
C ALA A 53 -8.95 -0.73 5.97
N SER A 54 -9.74 -1.56 5.26
CA SER A 54 -11.11 -1.19 4.87
C SER A 54 -12.01 -0.91 6.07
N ARG A 55 -11.82 -1.62 7.18
CA ARG A 55 -12.46 -1.37 8.47
C ARG A 55 -12.26 0.07 8.95
N LEU A 56 -11.03 0.57 8.86
CA LEU A 56 -10.69 1.93 9.28
C LEU A 56 -11.33 2.96 8.36
N LEU A 57 -11.24 2.75 7.04
CA LEU A 57 -11.89 3.61 6.05
C LEU A 57 -13.41 3.66 6.24
N HIS A 58 -14.08 2.54 6.54
CA HIS A 58 -15.50 2.50 6.86
C HIS A 58 -15.83 3.30 8.13
N ARG A 59 -15.01 3.16 9.17
CA ARG A 59 -15.16 3.91 10.43
C ARG A 59 -15.01 5.41 10.22
N TRP A 60 -14.19 5.83 9.28
CA TRP A 60 -14.04 7.25 8.90
C TRP A 60 -15.15 7.77 7.98
N GLY A 61 -16.15 6.93 7.64
CA GLY A 61 -17.33 7.33 6.87
C GLY A 61 -17.19 7.19 5.36
N LEU A 62 -16.14 6.52 4.87
CA LEU A 62 -15.85 6.38 3.44
C LEU A 62 -16.59 5.21 2.78
N ARG A 63 -17.34 4.37 3.51
CA ARG A 63 -17.96 3.14 2.98
C ARG A 63 -18.71 3.37 1.67
N ALA A 64 -19.58 4.37 1.60
CA ALA A 64 -20.38 4.63 0.41
C ALA A 64 -19.53 5.02 -0.81
N ALA A 65 -18.44 5.79 -0.61
CA ALA A 65 -17.50 6.12 -1.68
C ALA A 65 -16.75 4.88 -2.17
N LEU A 66 -16.29 4.05 -1.25
CA LEU A 66 -15.58 2.80 -1.57
C LEU A 66 -16.47 1.79 -2.28
N ASP A 67 -17.72 1.64 -1.87
CA ASP A 67 -18.68 0.70 -2.50
C ASP A 67 -19.06 1.12 -3.94
N ARG A 68 -18.95 2.41 -4.30
CA ARG A 68 -19.23 2.89 -5.67
C ARG A 68 -18.18 2.47 -6.69
N THR A 69 -16.91 2.46 -6.32
CA THR A 69 -15.79 2.26 -7.24
C THR A 69 -15.00 0.98 -6.98
N GLY A 70 -15.13 0.43 -5.79
CA GLY A 70 -14.45 -0.79 -5.37
C GLY A 70 -15.08 -2.04 -5.99
N VAL A 71 -14.23 -3.03 -6.23
CA VAL A 71 -14.64 -4.38 -6.62
C VAL A 71 -14.34 -5.32 -5.46
N ARG A 72 -15.32 -6.14 -5.06
CA ARG A 72 -15.15 -7.15 -4.01
C ARG A 72 -14.85 -8.50 -4.64
N PRO A 73 -13.60 -9.00 -4.59
CA PRO A 73 -13.26 -10.30 -5.14
C PRO A 73 -13.87 -11.42 -4.28
N VAL A 74 -14.31 -12.49 -4.92
CA VAL A 74 -14.90 -13.64 -4.21
C VAL A 74 -13.85 -14.58 -3.64
N ALA A 75 -12.61 -14.56 -4.17
CA ALA A 75 -11.49 -15.35 -3.65
C ALA A 75 -10.13 -14.78 -4.09
N VAL A 76 -9.07 -15.13 -3.35
CA VAL A 76 -7.69 -15.14 -3.86
C VAL A 76 -7.47 -16.47 -4.57
N HIS A 77 -6.97 -16.44 -5.80
CA HIS A 77 -6.72 -17.60 -6.62
C HIS A 77 -5.24 -17.70 -6.98
N GLN A 78 -4.54 -18.64 -6.37
CA GLN A 78 -3.16 -18.98 -6.68
C GLN A 78 -3.15 -20.00 -7.82
N ARG A 79 -2.45 -19.73 -8.89
CA ARG A 79 -2.43 -20.56 -10.09
C ARG A 79 -1.01 -20.90 -10.53
N ARG A 80 -0.84 -22.03 -11.16
CA ARG A 80 0.41 -22.38 -11.80
C ARG A 80 0.53 -21.65 -13.14
N TRP A 81 1.74 -21.25 -13.46
CA TRP A 81 2.06 -20.38 -14.59
C TRP A 81 1.76 -20.97 -15.98
N ASP A 82 2.00 -22.28 -16.18
CA ASP A 82 1.98 -22.97 -17.48
C ASP A 82 0.60 -23.57 -17.85
N ASP A 83 0.04 -24.39 -16.98
CA ASP A 83 -1.22 -25.11 -17.19
C ASP A 83 -2.44 -24.43 -16.57
N GLY A 84 -2.22 -23.38 -15.75
CA GLY A 84 -3.27 -22.62 -15.10
C GLY A 84 -4.00 -23.37 -14.00
N ARG A 85 -3.52 -24.55 -13.58
CA ARG A 85 -4.17 -25.32 -12.52
C ARG A 85 -4.24 -24.51 -11.22
N THR A 86 -5.30 -24.71 -10.49
CA THR A 86 -5.49 -24.11 -9.16
C THR A 86 -4.53 -24.74 -8.16
N LEU A 87 -3.65 -23.92 -7.58
CA LEU A 87 -2.79 -24.31 -6.46
C LEU A 87 -3.50 -24.06 -5.12
N GLN A 88 -4.26 -22.97 -5.04
CA GLN A 88 -5.07 -22.61 -3.88
C GLN A 88 -6.16 -21.64 -4.30
N ARG A 89 -7.35 -21.79 -3.72
CA ARG A 89 -8.44 -20.82 -3.80
C ARG A 89 -8.90 -20.50 -2.38
N ALA A 90 -8.58 -19.29 -1.92
CA ALA A 90 -8.90 -18.81 -0.59
C ALA A 90 -10.14 -17.90 -0.66
N PRO A 91 -11.25 -18.22 0.03
CA PRO A 91 -12.46 -17.43 -0.04
C PRO A 91 -12.23 -16.00 0.47
N LEU A 92 -12.81 -15.02 -0.22
CA LEU A 92 -12.94 -13.62 0.19
C LEU A 92 -14.43 -13.24 0.19
N GLY A 93 -14.78 -12.07 -0.31
CA GLY A 93 -16.17 -11.62 -0.38
C GLY A 93 -16.88 -11.67 0.95
N GLU A 94 -18.04 -12.32 1.01
CA GLU A 94 -18.83 -12.45 2.24
C GLU A 94 -18.11 -13.23 3.33
N ALA A 95 -17.32 -14.24 2.95
CA ALA A 95 -16.58 -15.04 3.93
C ALA A 95 -15.52 -14.21 4.68
N ALA A 96 -14.81 -13.32 3.97
CA ALA A 96 -13.86 -12.41 4.61
C ALA A 96 -14.57 -11.35 5.47
N GLU A 97 -15.68 -10.79 4.99
CA GLU A 97 -16.46 -9.81 5.72
C GLU A 97 -17.05 -10.43 7.01
N ALA A 98 -17.56 -11.67 6.94
CA ALA A 98 -18.04 -12.39 8.11
C ALA A 98 -16.93 -12.74 9.12
N ALA A 99 -15.75 -13.17 8.62
CA ALA A 99 -14.64 -13.55 9.47
C ALA A 99 -13.92 -12.38 10.14
N PHE A 100 -13.80 -11.24 9.42
CA PHE A 100 -12.97 -10.11 9.84
C PHE A 100 -13.75 -8.81 10.07
N GLY A 101 -15.06 -8.79 9.84
CA GLY A 101 -15.94 -7.65 10.08
C GLY A 101 -15.77 -6.49 9.08
N ALA A 102 -15.06 -6.71 7.97
CA ALA A 102 -14.87 -5.74 6.91
C ALA A 102 -14.54 -6.43 5.58
N PRO A 103 -14.95 -5.86 4.43
CA PRO A 103 -14.72 -6.46 3.13
C PRO A 103 -13.28 -6.25 2.62
N TYR A 104 -12.89 -7.10 1.69
CA TYR A 104 -11.71 -6.92 0.85
C TYR A 104 -12.10 -6.21 -0.43
N TYR A 105 -11.32 -5.21 -0.87
CA TYR A 105 -11.58 -4.43 -2.06
C TYR A 105 -10.39 -4.42 -3.03
N HIS A 106 -10.72 -4.33 -4.32
CA HIS A 106 -9.82 -3.88 -5.37
C HIS A 106 -10.28 -2.51 -5.87
N PHE A 107 -9.36 -1.57 -6.01
CA PHE A 107 -9.62 -0.24 -6.54
C PHE A 107 -8.71 0.09 -7.73
N HIS A 108 -9.18 0.94 -8.62
CA HIS A 108 -8.28 1.81 -9.32
C HIS A 108 -7.67 2.77 -8.29
N ARG A 109 -6.35 2.94 -8.29
CA ARG A 109 -5.65 3.68 -7.23
C ARG A 109 -6.10 5.13 -7.14
N GLY A 110 -6.40 5.76 -8.31
CA GLY A 110 -6.96 7.11 -8.37
C GLY A 110 -8.30 7.24 -7.66
N ASP A 111 -9.20 6.26 -7.83
CA ASP A 111 -10.53 6.28 -7.19
C ASP A 111 -10.43 6.26 -5.65
N LEU A 112 -9.46 5.51 -5.10
CA LEU A 112 -9.21 5.49 -3.67
C LEU A 112 -8.60 6.80 -3.18
N LEU A 113 -7.66 7.37 -3.95
CA LEU A 113 -7.03 8.64 -3.63
C LEU A 113 -8.03 9.78 -3.63
N GLU A 114 -8.90 9.84 -4.65
CA GLU A 114 -10.00 10.80 -4.76
C GLU A 114 -10.96 10.69 -3.57
N ALA A 115 -11.40 9.45 -3.23
CA ALA A 115 -12.27 9.24 -2.08
C ALA A 115 -11.68 9.72 -0.75
N LEU A 116 -10.37 9.61 -0.57
CA LEU A 116 -9.66 10.13 0.59
C LEU A 116 -9.54 11.67 0.56
N ALA A 117 -9.23 12.24 -0.60
CA ALA A 117 -9.12 13.69 -0.77
C ALA A 117 -10.46 14.39 -0.56
N ASP A 118 -11.55 13.85 -1.11
CA ASP A 118 -12.92 14.36 -0.95
C ASP A 118 -13.42 14.34 0.51
N ALA A 119 -12.81 13.51 1.35
CA ALA A 119 -13.11 13.46 2.77
C ALA A 119 -12.43 14.58 3.59
N LEU A 120 -11.54 15.36 2.96
CA LEU A 120 -10.87 16.51 3.56
C LEU A 120 -11.53 17.81 3.10
N PRO A 121 -11.70 18.81 3.99
CA PRO A 121 -12.01 20.17 3.56
C PRO A 121 -10.91 20.70 2.63
N PRO A 122 -11.25 21.39 1.52
CA PRO A 122 -10.26 21.85 0.53
C PRO A 122 -9.13 22.69 1.11
N GLU A 123 -9.41 23.49 2.15
CA GLU A 123 -8.43 24.32 2.85
C GLU A 123 -7.40 23.54 3.68
N ARG A 124 -7.59 22.22 3.80
CA ARG A 124 -6.65 21.34 4.51
C ARG A 124 -5.67 20.63 3.59
N LEU A 125 -5.82 20.76 2.27
CA LEU A 125 -4.96 20.15 1.27
C LEU A 125 -4.26 21.22 0.44
N HIS A 126 -2.94 21.33 0.60
CA HIS A 126 -2.09 22.32 -0.06
C HIS A 126 -1.26 21.66 -1.15
N LEU A 127 -1.67 21.81 -2.41
CA LEU A 127 -0.95 21.32 -3.57
C LEU A 127 0.20 22.28 -3.98
N GLY A 128 1.18 21.79 -4.75
CA GLY A 128 2.35 22.55 -5.17
C GLY A 128 3.32 22.92 -4.04
N HIS A 129 3.27 22.17 -2.91
CA HIS A 129 4.11 22.40 -1.74
C HIS A 129 5.17 21.30 -1.58
N ARG A 130 6.23 21.36 -2.37
CA ARG A 130 7.39 20.46 -2.24
C ARG A 130 8.23 20.86 -1.04
N LEU A 131 8.37 20.01 -0.04
CA LEU A 131 9.21 20.25 1.13
C LEU A 131 10.67 20.46 0.68
N ALA A 132 11.28 21.55 1.12
CA ALA A 132 12.70 21.87 0.91
C ALA A 132 13.54 21.55 2.15
N GLY A 133 12.92 21.55 3.33
CA GLY A 133 13.56 21.19 4.60
C GLY A 133 12.70 21.61 5.79
N PHE A 134 13.12 21.21 6.99
CA PHE A 134 12.45 21.58 8.24
C PHE A 134 13.45 21.83 9.38
N THR A 135 12.97 22.44 10.46
CA THR A 135 13.74 22.64 11.69
C THR A 135 12.83 22.33 12.88
N ASP A 136 13.24 21.37 13.72
CA ASP A 136 12.60 21.12 15.02
C ASP A 136 13.19 22.05 16.06
N HIS A 137 12.36 22.99 16.57
CA HIS A 137 12.75 23.96 17.62
C HIS A 137 12.52 23.42 19.04
N GLY A 138 12.03 22.17 19.17
CA GLY A 138 11.69 21.54 20.45
C GLY A 138 10.25 21.83 20.93
N ASP A 139 9.72 23.02 20.70
CA ASP A 139 8.33 23.39 20.98
C ASP A 139 7.42 23.32 19.74
N ARG A 140 8.00 23.47 18.56
CA ARG A 140 7.31 23.39 17.25
C ARG A 140 8.30 22.96 16.16
N VAL A 141 7.76 22.60 14.98
CA VAL A 141 8.53 22.31 13.77
C VAL A 141 8.22 23.39 12.74
N GLU A 142 9.25 23.99 12.15
CA GLU A 142 9.16 24.91 11.03
C GLU A 142 9.45 24.15 9.72
N LEU A 143 8.53 24.20 8.77
CA LEU A 143 8.65 23.60 7.45
C LEU A 143 8.90 24.71 6.41
N ARG A 144 9.86 24.49 5.52
CA ARG A 144 10.17 25.38 4.39
C ARG A 144 9.89 24.65 3.08
N PHE A 145 9.14 25.30 2.19
CA PHE A 145 8.76 24.73 0.90
C PHE A 145 9.49 25.42 -0.27
N ALA A 146 9.68 24.67 -1.36
CA ALA A 146 10.38 25.16 -2.54
C ALA A 146 9.67 26.35 -3.25
N ASN A 147 8.37 26.53 -3.02
CA ASN A 147 7.59 27.68 -3.49
C ASN A 147 7.79 28.95 -2.63
N GLY A 148 8.65 28.90 -1.61
CA GLY A 148 8.94 29.99 -0.69
C GLY A 148 8.02 30.09 0.52
N ALA A 149 6.99 29.26 0.61
CA ALA A 149 6.12 29.20 1.79
C ALA A 149 6.86 28.64 3.01
N THR A 150 6.51 29.15 4.19
CA THR A 150 6.96 28.63 5.50
C THR A 150 5.73 28.36 6.37
N VAL A 151 5.71 27.20 7.03
CA VAL A 151 4.61 26.77 7.91
C VAL A 151 5.18 26.31 9.23
N SER A 152 4.50 26.61 10.34
CA SER A 152 4.83 26.12 11.67
C SER A 152 3.74 25.17 12.16
N ALA A 153 4.14 24.03 12.73
CA ALA A 153 3.25 23.02 13.29
C ALA A 153 3.87 22.42 14.56
N ASP A 154 3.02 21.81 15.40
CA ASP A 154 3.49 21.09 16.59
C ASP A 154 4.11 19.74 16.27
N VAL A 155 3.67 19.14 15.14
CA VAL A 155 4.15 17.83 14.65
C VAL A 155 4.34 17.86 13.16
N LEU A 156 5.44 17.29 12.68
CA LEU A 156 5.67 16.96 11.28
C LEU A 156 5.53 15.45 11.07
N VAL A 157 4.66 15.06 10.12
CA VAL A 157 4.52 13.67 9.65
C VAL A 157 5.05 13.57 8.23
N GLY A 158 6.15 12.87 8.03
CA GLY A 158 6.71 12.56 6.71
C GLY A 158 6.00 11.37 6.08
N ALA A 159 5.07 11.63 5.15
CA ALA A 159 4.34 10.65 4.36
C ALA A 159 4.70 10.77 2.86
N ASP A 160 5.91 11.24 2.57
CA ASP A 160 6.45 11.66 1.28
C ASP A 160 7.11 10.51 0.48
N GLY A 161 6.74 9.27 0.79
CA GLY A 161 7.02 8.10 -0.01
C GLY A 161 8.45 7.56 0.08
N ILE A 162 8.79 6.65 -0.84
CA ILE A 162 10.08 5.93 -0.82
C ILE A 162 11.30 6.88 -0.97
N HIS A 163 11.12 8.04 -1.60
CA HIS A 163 12.15 9.07 -1.79
C HIS A 163 12.05 10.20 -0.75
N SER A 164 11.52 9.91 0.43
CA SER A 164 11.22 10.86 1.49
C SER A 164 12.36 11.84 1.80
N THR A 165 12.06 13.12 1.68
CA THR A 165 12.93 14.22 2.13
C THR A 165 13.01 14.23 3.65
N VAL A 166 11.87 14.02 4.36
CA VAL A 166 11.82 13.99 5.81
C VAL A 166 12.72 12.89 6.36
N ARG A 167 12.65 11.66 5.79
CA ARG A 167 13.56 10.56 6.17
C ARG A 167 15.02 10.94 5.95
N GLY A 168 15.31 11.53 4.79
CA GLY A 168 16.67 11.90 4.43
C GLY A 168 17.31 12.91 5.41
N GLU A 169 16.53 13.85 5.92
CA GLU A 169 16.98 14.83 6.93
C GLU A 169 17.11 14.21 8.33
N LEU A 170 16.22 13.27 8.71
CA LEU A 170 16.29 12.62 10.01
C LEU A 170 17.46 11.62 10.13
N PHE A 171 17.67 10.80 9.08
CA PHE A 171 18.55 9.63 9.17
C PHE A 171 19.70 9.64 8.17
N GLY A 172 19.82 10.72 7.41
CA GLY A 172 20.83 10.84 6.36
C GLY A 172 20.37 10.25 5.02
N PRO A 173 21.09 10.59 3.94
CA PRO A 173 20.77 10.13 2.61
C PRO A 173 21.01 8.63 2.45
N GLU A 174 20.00 7.91 2.04
CA GLU A 174 20.04 6.49 1.70
C GLU A 174 19.29 6.26 0.39
N LYS A 175 19.86 5.45 -0.50
CA LYS A 175 19.19 5.07 -1.76
C LYS A 175 18.35 3.81 -1.53
N PRO A 176 17.13 3.74 -2.12
CA PRO A 176 16.39 2.49 -2.19
C PRO A 176 17.22 1.41 -2.88
N ARG A 177 17.02 0.17 -2.45
CA ARG A 177 17.71 -0.99 -3.02
C ARG A 177 16.86 -1.59 -4.13
N PHE A 178 17.43 -1.76 -5.33
CA PHE A 178 16.80 -2.54 -6.38
C PHE A 178 16.66 -4.01 -5.94
N THR A 179 15.46 -4.56 -6.06
CA THR A 179 15.14 -5.89 -5.56
C THR A 179 15.41 -7.02 -6.55
N GLY A 180 15.94 -6.70 -7.73
CA GLY A 180 16.10 -7.65 -8.82
C GLY A 180 14.80 -7.99 -9.54
N CYS A 181 13.75 -7.15 -9.39
CA CYS A 181 12.46 -7.34 -10.05
C CYS A 181 12.01 -6.08 -10.77
N ILE A 182 11.41 -6.28 -11.93
CA ILE A 182 10.66 -5.25 -12.64
C ILE A 182 9.20 -5.67 -12.76
N ALA A 183 8.30 -4.70 -12.91
CA ALA A 183 6.88 -4.92 -13.09
C ALA A 183 6.39 -4.20 -14.35
N TYR A 184 5.83 -4.93 -15.30
CA TYR A 184 4.98 -4.36 -16.33
C TYR A 184 3.58 -4.21 -15.78
N ARG A 185 2.93 -3.09 -16.04
CA ARG A 185 1.59 -2.78 -15.55
C ARG A 185 0.70 -2.27 -16.66
N GLY A 186 -0.57 -2.63 -16.58
CA GLY A 186 -1.57 -2.14 -17.52
C GLY A 186 -2.97 -2.22 -16.95
N LEU A 187 -3.84 -1.40 -17.55
CA LEU A 187 -5.27 -1.41 -17.33
C LEU A 187 -5.96 -1.75 -18.65
N VAL A 188 -6.68 -2.84 -18.66
CA VAL A 188 -7.42 -3.33 -19.84
C VAL A 188 -8.89 -3.03 -19.67
N PRO A 189 -9.58 -2.40 -20.62
CA PRO A 189 -11.04 -2.36 -20.64
C PRO A 189 -11.62 -3.78 -20.56
N ALA A 190 -12.53 -4.02 -19.62
CA ALA A 190 -13.02 -5.36 -19.33
C ALA A 190 -13.74 -6.00 -20.53
N ASP A 191 -14.36 -5.20 -21.38
CA ASP A 191 -15.02 -5.64 -22.62
C ASP A 191 -14.06 -6.25 -23.64
N ARG A 192 -12.80 -5.81 -23.70
CA ARG A 192 -11.76 -6.43 -24.54
C ARG A 192 -11.41 -7.86 -24.10
N LEU A 193 -11.74 -8.23 -22.86
CA LEU A 193 -11.43 -9.53 -22.26
C LEU A 193 -12.66 -10.42 -22.10
N GLY A 194 -13.82 -10.04 -22.64
CA GLY A 194 -15.08 -10.80 -22.48
C GLY A 194 -14.99 -12.26 -22.92
N HIS A 195 -14.16 -12.56 -23.93
CA HIS A 195 -13.94 -13.92 -24.44
C HIS A 195 -13.14 -14.82 -23.44
N LEU A 196 -12.56 -14.26 -22.39
CA LEU A 196 -11.82 -15.01 -21.38
C LEU A 196 -12.68 -15.43 -20.19
N GLU A 197 -13.93 -14.94 -20.11
CA GLU A 197 -14.88 -15.23 -19.02
C GLU A 197 -14.25 -15.10 -17.62
N LEU A 198 -13.56 -13.98 -17.39
CA LEU A 198 -12.81 -13.78 -16.14
C LEU A 198 -13.76 -13.70 -14.93
N GLU A 199 -13.51 -14.52 -13.93
CA GLU A 199 -14.17 -14.40 -12.63
C GLU A 199 -13.66 -13.19 -11.85
N VAL A 200 -14.46 -12.66 -10.93
CA VAL A 200 -14.09 -11.54 -10.03
C VAL A 200 -13.20 -12.07 -8.89
N LEU A 201 -11.95 -12.30 -9.20
CA LEU A 201 -10.94 -12.90 -8.32
C LEU A 201 -9.72 -11.99 -8.18
N ALA A 202 -8.96 -12.21 -7.11
CA ALA A 202 -7.57 -11.77 -6.99
C ALA A 202 -6.66 -12.91 -7.51
N ASN A 203 -6.35 -12.89 -8.80
CA ASN A 203 -5.54 -13.94 -9.42
C ASN A 203 -4.06 -13.68 -9.23
N ASN A 204 -3.29 -14.71 -8.85
CA ASN A 204 -1.83 -14.71 -8.81
C ASN A 204 -1.29 -15.99 -9.44
N TRP A 205 -0.62 -15.83 -10.58
CA TRP A 205 0.04 -16.90 -11.33
C TRP A 205 1.51 -16.94 -10.94
N MET A 206 1.99 -18.08 -10.47
CA MET A 206 3.35 -18.25 -9.97
C MET A 206 4.16 -19.14 -10.89
N GLY A 207 5.37 -18.70 -11.26
CA GLY A 207 6.23 -19.43 -12.17
C GLY A 207 7.71 -19.07 -12.04
N PRO A 208 8.56 -19.73 -12.82
CA PRO A 208 10.00 -19.52 -12.80
C PRO A 208 10.38 -18.06 -13.03
N GLY A 209 11.10 -17.45 -12.08
CA GLY A 209 11.60 -16.09 -12.20
C GLY A 209 10.56 -14.99 -12.27
N GLY A 210 9.25 -15.29 -12.00
CA GLY A 210 8.22 -14.28 -12.09
C GLY A 210 6.86 -14.69 -11.55
N HIS A 211 5.94 -13.72 -11.51
CA HIS A 211 4.53 -13.97 -11.25
C HIS A 211 3.66 -12.92 -11.97
N PHE A 212 2.42 -13.28 -12.21
CA PHE A 212 1.46 -12.41 -12.89
C PHE A 212 0.19 -12.28 -12.04
N VAL A 213 -0.16 -11.04 -11.74
CA VAL A 213 -1.35 -10.73 -10.94
C VAL A 213 -2.36 -10.01 -11.82
N HIS A 214 -3.65 -10.38 -11.75
CA HIS A 214 -4.71 -9.59 -12.38
C HIS A 214 -6.00 -9.65 -11.58
N TYR A 215 -6.75 -8.56 -11.65
CA TYR A 215 -8.03 -8.40 -10.97
C TYR A 215 -8.82 -7.21 -11.51
N PHE A 216 -10.13 -7.24 -11.34
CA PHE A 216 -11.01 -6.13 -11.73
C PHE A 216 -10.86 -4.93 -10.79
N VAL A 217 -10.97 -3.73 -11.36
CA VAL A 217 -10.96 -2.43 -10.69
C VAL A 217 -11.99 -1.49 -11.30
N ALA A 218 -12.14 -0.26 -10.77
CA ALA A 218 -13.04 0.77 -11.28
C ALA A 218 -14.50 0.27 -11.45
N GLY A 219 -15.04 -0.38 -10.39
CA GLY A 219 -16.39 -0.94 -10.43
C GLY A 219 -16.57 -2.07 -11.46
N GLY A 220 -15.49 -2.78 -11.83
CA GLY A 220 -15.50 -3.87 -12.80
C GLY A 220 -15.29 -3.46 -14.26
N ARG A 221 -15.13 -2.16 -14.55
CA ARG A 221 -14.93 -1.66 -15.92
C ARG A 221 -13.53 -1.92 -16.48
N LEU A 222 -12.54 -2.07 -15.62
CA LEU A 222 -11.15 -2.29 -15.98
C LEU A 222 -10.61 -3.56 -15.31
N VAL A 223 -9.70 -4.24 -15.99
CA VAL A 223 -8.86 -5.30 -15.42
C VAL A 223 -7.45 -4.74 -15.28
N ASN A 224 -6.98 -4.67 -14.04
CA ASN A 224 -5.59 -4.34 -13.75
C ASN A 224 -4.73 -5.59 -13.88
N PHE A 225 -3.54 -5.46 -14.48
CA PHE A 225 -2.53 -6.48 -14.35
C PHE A 225 -1.18 -5.93 -13.87
N VAL A 226 -0.43 -6.80 -13.21
CA VAL A 226 0.96 -6.58 -12.80
C VAL A 226 1.75 -7.83 -13.16
N ALA A 227 2.61 -7.73 -14.15
CA ALA A 227 3.47 -8.80 -14.64
C ALA A 227 4.89 -8.57 -14.13
N ILE A 228 5.32 -9.36 -13.15
CA ILE A 228 6.58 -9.18 -12.45
C ILE A 228 7.54 -10.27 -12.91
N ASN A 229 8.74 -9.85 -13.33
CA ASN A 229 9.81 -10.78 -13.63
C ASN A 229 11.15 -10.33 -13.04
N GLU A 230 12.04 -11.28 -12.79
CA GLU A 230 13.38 -11.02 -12.29
C GLU A 230 14.28 -10.48 -13.40
N ARG A 231 15.10 -9.48 -13.04
CA ARG A 231 16.17 -8.93 -13.89
C ARG A 231 17.40 -8.64 -13.05
N GLU A 232 18.58 -8.99 -13.57
CA GLU A 232 19.84 -8.78 -12.86
C GLU A 232 20.21 -7.32 -12.69
N THR A 233 19.88 -6.48 -13.66
CA THR A 233 20.25 -5.06 -13.65
C THR A 233 19.09 -4.17 -14.11
N TRP A 234 19.01 -3.01 -13.49
CA TRP A 234 18.09 -1.94 -13.89
C TRP A 234 18.73 -0.58 -13.65
N THR A 235 18.68 0.30 -14.65
CA THR A 235 19.39 1.60 -14.62
C THR A 235 18.45 2.80 -14.51
N ARG A 236 17.13 2.62 -14.62
CA ARG A 236 16.15 3.72 -14.59
C ARG A 236 15.26 3.64 -13.36
N GLU A 237 15.17 4.74 -12.62
CA GLU A 237 14.15 4.94 -11.57
C GLU A 237 13.06 5.85 -12.13
N SER A 238 11.93 5.28 -12.57
CA SER A 238 10.77 6.05 -13.03
C SER A 238 9.49 5.27 -12.77
N TRP A 239 8.45 6.00 -12.37
CA TRP A 239 7.09 5.47 -12.19
C TRP A 239 6.24 5.64 -13.45
N THR A 240 6.73 6.39 -14.43
CA THR A 240 6.02 6.76 -15.66
C THR A 240 6.71 6.29 -16.93
N ASP A 241 7.77 5.49 -16.81
CA ASP A 241 8.43 4.96 -17.99
C ASP A 241 7.48 4.00 -18.73
N ARG A 242 7.31 4.26 -20.03
CA ARG A 242 6.55 3.40 -20.90
C ARG A 242 7.38 2.16 -21.22
N GLY A 243 6.76 0.99 -21.11
CA GLY A 243 7.29 -0.29 -21.54
C GLY A 243 6.64 -0.68 -22.88
N GLU A 244 7.37 -1.45 -23.67
CA GLU A 244 6.79 -2.04 -24.88
C GLU A 244 5.95 -3.27 -24.51
N VAL A 245 4.74 -3.37 -25.07
CA VAL A 245 3.86 -4.54 -24.88
C VAL A 245 4.56 -5.82 -25.37
N ALA A 246 5.33 -5.70 -26.45
CA ALA A 246 6.10 -6.82 -26.99
C ALA A 246 7.15 -7.35 -26.00
N ASP A 247 7.79 -6.48 -25.22
CA ASP A 247 8.76 -6.88 -24.19
C ASP A 247 8.07 -7.60 -23.03
N ALA A 248 6.89 -7.13 -22.61
CA ALA A 248 6.08 -7.80 -21.59
C ALA A 248 5.63 -9.19 -22.07
N LEU A 249 5.15 -9.31 -23.33
CA LEU A 249 4.78 -10.59 -23.92
C LEU A 249 5.97 -11.53 -24.03
N ALA A 250 7.14 -11.04 -24.42
CA ALA A 250 8.37 -11.82 -24.51
C ALA A 250 8.82 -12.36 -23.15
N ALA A 251 8.71 -11.54 -22.08
CA ALA A 251 9.05 -11.93 -20.71
C ALA A 251 8.14 -13.04 -20.15
N PHE A 252 6.90 -13.13 -20.64
CA PHE A 252 5.91 -14.14 -20.23
C PHE A 252 5.65 -15.19 -21.33
N LYS A 253 6.59 -15.37 -22.26
CA LYS A 253 6.51 -16.40 -23.31
C LYS A 253 6.46 -17.79 -22.68
N GLY A 254 5.51 -18.61 -23.13
CA GLY A 254 5.31 -19.98 -22.62
C GLY A 254 4.40 -20.05 -21.38
N TRP A 255 3.97 -18.92 -20.81
CA TRP A 255 2.96 -18.92 -19.79
C TRP A 255 1.58 -19.26 -20.35
N HIS A 256 0.64 -19.61 -19.47
CA HIS A 256 -0.73 -19.95 -19.86
C HIS A 256 -1.31 -18.88 -20.80
N PRO A 257 -2.07 -19.27 -21.86
CA PRO A 257 -2.56 -18.35 -22.90
C PRO A 257 -3.34 -17.15 -22.36
N GLN A 258 -4.06 -17.30 -21.24
CA GLN A 258 -4.80 -16.21 -20.60
C GLN A 258 -3.88 -15.06 -20.16
N VAL A 259 -2.65 -15.34 -19.72
CA VAL A 259 -1.66 -14.32 -19.32
C VAL A 259 -1.27 -13.48 -20.54
N GLY A 260 -0.90 -14.13 -21.64
CA GLY A 260 -0.56 -13.45 -22.89
C GLY A 260 -1.73 -12.65 -23.47
N ALA A 261 -2.96 -13.20 -23.39
CA ALA A 261 -4.18 -12.50 -23.86
C ALA A 261 -4.44 -11.22 -23.07
N ILE A 262 -4.27 -11.23 -21.74
CA ILE A 262 -4.45 -10.02 -20.90
C ILE A 262 -3.35 -8.99 -21.19
N ILE A 263 -2.07 -9.41 -21.27
CA ILE A 263 -0.96 -8.49 -21.58
C ILE A 263 -1.14 -7.88 -22.99
N GLY A 264 -1.52 -8.68 -23.97
CA GLY A 264 -1.69 -8.21 -25.35
C GLY A 264 -2.92 -7.34 -25.61
N ALA A 265 -3.81 -7.22 -24.63
CA ALA A 265 -5.04 -6.43 -24.76
C ALA A 265 -4.88 -4.95 -24.40
N VAL A 266 -3.71 -4.50 -23.93
CA VAL A 266 -3.42 -3.08 -23.70
C VAL A 266 -2.78 -2.43 -24.92
N ASP A 267 -3.02 -1.15 -25.11
CA ASP A 267 -2.39 -0.35 -26.14
C ASP A 267 -0.97 0.10 -25.72
N GLU A 268 -0.75 0.26 -24.41
CA GLU A 268 0.53 0.63 -23.81
C GLU A 268 0.70 -0.02 -22.43
N THR A 269 1.94 -0.22 -22.01
CA THR A 269 2.27 -0.69 -20.66
C THR A 269 3.26 0.25 -20.00
N PHE A 270 3.26 0.26 -18.67
CA PHE A 270 4.26 0.96 -17.87
C PHE A 270 5.24 -0.06 -17.31
N ILE A 271 6.51 0.33 -17.20
CA ILE A 271 7.55 -0.52 -16.63
C ILE A 271 8.14 0.13 -15.39
N TRP A 272 8.15 -0.60 -14.28
CA TRP A 272 8.65 -0.11 -13.00
C TRP A 272 9.67 -1.07 -12.41
N ALA A 273 10.80 -0.55 -12.01
CA ALA A 273 11.71 -1.30 -11.16
C ALA A 273 11.16 -1.33 -9.73
N LEU A 274 11.21 -2.49 -9.11
CA LEU A 274 10.78 -2.63 -7.72
C LEU A 274 11.95 -2.38 -6.78
N PHE A 275 11.78 -1.37 -5.96
CA PHE A 275 12.73 -1.00 -4.91
C PHE A 275 12.15 -1.30 -3.54
N ASP A 276 13.01 -1.63 -2.59
CA ASP A 276 12.68 -1.69 -1.18
C ASP A 276 13.72 -0.93 -0.35
N ARG A 277 13.45 -0.80 0.93
CA ARG A 277 14.41 -0.29 1.92
C ARG A 277 14.58 -1.28 3.05
N ALA A 278 15.74 -1.29 3.69
CA ALA A 278 15.88 -1.99 4.96
C ALA A 278 14.91 -1.43 6.00
N PRO A 279 14.37 -2.26 6.89
CA PRO A 279 13.63 -1.75 8.02
C PRO A 279 14.45 -0.74 8.81
N LEU A 280 13.80 0.35 9.25
CA LEU A 280 14.40 1.31 10.16
C LEU A 280 14.30 0.80 11.59
N ASP A 281 15.27 1.15 12.44
CA ASP A 281 15.23 0.86 13.88
C ASP A 281 14.29 1.80 14.63
N HIS A 282 14.05 3.00 14.08
CA HIS A 282 13.13 4.00 14.62
C HIS A 282 12.59 4.92 13.52
N TRP A 283 11.43 5.54 13.75
CA TRP A 283 10.72 6.40 12.79
C TRP A 283 10.55 7.83 13.28
N SER A 284 10.80 8.07 14.59
CA SER A 284 10.46 9.32 15.25
C SER A 284 11.67 9.95 15.92
N VAL A 285 11.87 11.25 15.69
CA VAL A 285 12.88 12.07 16.36
C VAL A 285 12.23 13.39 16.78
N GLY A 286 12.26 13.72 18.07
CA GLY A 286 11.64 14.94 18.58
C GLY A 286 10.15 15.02 18.23
N ARG A 287 9.77 16.02 17.46
CA ARG A 287 8.42 16.30 16.99
C ARG A 287 8.12 15.82 15.57
N VAL A 288 9.02 15.03 14.99
CA VAL A 288 8.94 14.53 13.62
C VAL A 288 8.80 13.03 13.61
N THR A 289 7.90 12.49 12.79
CA THR A 289 7.74 11.05 12.58
C THR A 289 7.51 10.73 11.11
N LEU A 290 7.77 9.48 10.72
CA LEU A 290 7.53 8.95 9.38
C LEU A 290 6.26 8.10 9.31
N LEU A 291 5.68 8.00 8.12
CA LEU A 291 4.48 7.21 7.83
C LEU A 291 4.55 6.60 6.42
N GLY A 292 4.06 5.37 6.27
CA GLY A 292 3.95 4.71 4.97
C GLY A 292 5.31 4.37 4.35
N ASP A 293 5.43 4.54 3.03
CA ASP A 293 6.66 4.18 2.31
C ASP A 293 7.88 5.01 2.71
N ALA A 294 7.69 6.13 3.39
CA ALA A 294 8.79 6.89 3.99
C ALA A 294 9.53 6.09 5.08
N CYS A 295 8.83 5.21 5.80
CA CYS A 295 9.45 4.39 6.85
C CYS A 295 9.47 2.88 6.54
N HIS A 296 8.54 2.33 5.76
CA HIS A 296 8.44 0.89 5.54
C HIS A 296 8.12 0.49 4.09
N ALA A 297 8.76 1.16 3.11
CA ALA A 297 8.65 0.75 1.71
C ALA A 297 8.89 -0.76 1.55
N MET A 298 7.97 -1.45 0.89
CA MET A 298 7.98 -2.91 0.77
C MET A 298 7.60 -3.37 -0.64
N LEU A 299 8.02 -4.58 -1.00
CA LEU A 299 7.56 -5.23 -2.23
C LEU A 299 6.03 -5.42 -2.21
N PRO A 300 5.34 -5.35 -3.36
CA PRO A 300 3.87 -5.44 -3.41
C PRO A 300 3.33 -6.87 -3.20
N PHE A 301 4.16 -7.84 -2.84
CA PHE A 301 3.87 -9.27 -2.84
C PHE A 301 3.00 -9.77 -1.67
N MET A 302 2.60 -8.86 -0.78
CA MET A 302 1.59 -9.07 0.26
C MET A 302 0.37 -8.17 0.09
N ALA A 303 0.38 -7.25 -0.89
CA ALA A 303 -0.65 -6.24 -1.09
C ALA A 303 -0.94 -5.41 0.20
N GLN A 304 0.11 -5.09 0.98
CA GLN A 304 -0.05 -4.46 2.29
C GLN A 304 0.49 -3.04 2.40
N GLY A 305 1.25 -2.51 1.45
CA GLY A 305 1.86 -1.19 1.57
C GLY A 305 0.85 -0.09 1.93
N ALA A 306 -0.23 0.03 1.16
CA ALA A 306 -1.29 1.01 1.44
C ALA A 306 -2.06 0.68 2.72
N ALA A 307 -2.37 -0.61 2.97
CA ALA A 307 -3.07 -1.02 4.18
C ALA A 307 -2.27 -0.66 5.43
N GLN A 308 -0.95 -0.86 5.42
CA GLN A 308 -0.08 -0.48 6.53
C GLN A 308 0.02 1.04 6.71
N SER A 309 0.01 1.81 5.62
CA SER A 309 -0.02 3.27 5.69
C SER A 309 -1.33 3.79 6.31
N ILE A 310 -2.47 3.17 5.99
CA ILE A 310 -3.78 3.46 6.59
C ILE A 310 -3.79 3.08 8.08
N GLU A 311 -3.26 1.91 8.44
CA GLU A 311 -3.08 1.50 9.84
C GLU A 311 -2.19 2.50 10.61
N ASN A 312 -1.10 2.96 9.99
CA ASN A 312 -0.23 3.96 10.60
C ASN A 312 -0.98 5.24 10.96
N GLY A 313 -1.79 5.76 10.03
CA GLY A 313 -2.63 6.93 10.27
C GLY A 313 -3.57 6.75 11.46
N ALA A 314 -4.24 5.60 11.56
CA ALA A 314 -5.14 5.27 12.68
C ALA A 314 -4.39 5.20 14.02
N THR A 315 -3.25 4.48 14.07
CA THR A 315 -2.47 4.34 15.30
C THR A 315 -1.86 5.67 15.74
N LEU A 316 -1.30 6.44 14.81
CA LEU A 316 -0.72 7.76 15.10
C LEU A 316 -1.79 8.70 15.69
N THR A 317 -2.96 8.75 15.06
CA THR A 317 -4.10 9.54 15.56
C THR A 317 -4.47 9.12 16.98
N ALA A 318 -4.62 7.80 17.23
CA ALA A 318 -4.97 7.29 18.56
C ALA A 318 -3.93 7.65 19.62
N CYS A 319 -2.63 7.58 19.29
CA CYS A 319 -1.54 7.97 20.19
C CYS A 319 -1.55 9.46 20.52
N LEU A 320 -1.79 10.32 19.51
CA LEU A 320 -1.84 11.77 19.70
C LEU A 320 -3.04 12.22 20.53
N VAL A 321 -4.23 11.64 20.27
CA VAL A 321 -5.46 12.00 21.00
C VAL A 321 -5.46 11.49 22.43
N ARG A 322 -4.88 10.29 22.66
CA ARG A 322 -4.88 9.64 23.99
C ARG A 322 -3.59 9.89 24.78
N ARG A 323 -2.82 10.92 24.45
CA ARG A 323 -1.55 11.20 25.14
C ARG A 323 -1.71 11.54 26.63
N GLY A 324 -2.93 11.95 27.07
CA GLY A 324 -3.25 12.11 28.50
C GLY A 324 -2.37 13.12 29.23
N GLY A 325 -1.89 14.18 28.56
CA GLY A 325 -0.96 15.17 29.10
C GLY A 325 0.52 14.84 28.91
N ALA A 326 0.84 13.65 28.34
CA ALA A 326 2.21 13.35 27.90
C ALA A 326 2.63 14.26 26.74
N ASP A 327 3.93 14.49 26.61
CA ASP A 327 4.47 15.28 25.51
C ASP A 327 4.24 14.60 24.14
N VAL A 328 4.30 15.39 23.08
CA VAL A 328 4.11 14.92 21.71
C VAL A 328 5.14 13.85 21.34
N ALA A 329 6.42 14.04 21.71
CA ALA A 329 7.47 13.09 21.37
C ALA A 329 7.22 11.70 21.99
N SER A 330 6.65 11.64 23.19
CA SER A 330 6.24 10.38 23.81
C SER A 330 5.08 9.70 23.06
N ALA A 331 4.11 10.47 22.53
CA ALA A 331 3.05 9.94 21.69
C ALA A 331 3.60 9.36 20.37
N LEU A 332 4.57 10.04 19.75
CA LEU A 332 5.22 9.57 18.53
C LEU A 332 6.05 8.29 18.77
N ARG A 333 6.79 8.21 19.87
CA ARG A 333 7.49 6.97 20.27
C ARG A 333 6.54 5.81 20.52
N ARG A 334 5.38 6.07 21.13
CA ARG A 334 4.33 5.04 21.32
C ARG A 334 3.77 4.55 19.97
N TYR A 335 3.48 5.47 19.05
CA TYR A 335 3.08 5.12 17.69
C TYR A 335 4.11 4.18 17.04
N GLU A 336 5.37 4.56 17.07
CA GLU A 336 6.47 3.77 16.52
C GLU A 336 6.55 2.39 17.15
N ALA A 337 6.55 2.29 18.49
CA ALA A 337 6.62 1.03 19.23
C ALA A 337 5.48 0.04 18.85
N LEU A 338 4.30 0.57 18.54
CA LEU A 338 3.14 -0.24 18.12
C LEU A 338 3.22 -0.67 16.65
N ARG A 339 3.79 0.17 15.78
CA ARG A 339 3.71 -0.04 14.33
C ARG A 339 4.95 -0.67 13.71
N LEU A 340 6.13 -0.33 14.22
CA LEU A 340 7.41 -0.77 13.65
C LEU A 340 7.53 -2.30 13.58
N PRO A 341 7.27 -3.08 14.65
CA PRO A 341 7.40 -4.54 14.58
C PRO A 341 6.47 -5.18 13.52
N ARG A 342 5.22 -4.66 13.42
CA ARG A 342 4.24 -5.18 12.46
C ARG A 342 4.62 -4.85 11.02
N ALA A 343 5.06 -3.62 10.75
CA ALA A 343 5.50 -3.20 9.42
C ALA A 343 6.75 -3.96 8.98
N THR A 344 7.73 -4.12 9.87
CA THR A 344 8.96 -4.90 9.62
C THR A 344 8.63 -6.35 9.26
N ARG A 345 7.76 -7.01 10.03
CA ARG A 345 7.30 -8.38 9.72
C ARG A 345 6.72 -8.47 8.30
N LEU A 346 5.92 -7.48 7.89
CA LEU A 346 5.31 -7.48 6.55
C LEU A 346 6.32 -7.18 5.43
N GLN A 347 7.33 -6.31 5.69
CA GLN A 347 8.44 -6.13 4.76
C GLN A 347 9.20 -7.44 4.53
N GLU A 348 9.50 -8.18 5.59
CA GLU A 348 10.19 -9.48 5.53
C GLU A 348 9.35 -10.54 4.81
N MET A 349 8.06 -10.64 5.13
CA MET A 349 7.14 -11.55 4.46
C MET A 349 6.99 -11.23 2.97
N SER A 350 6.95 -9.94 2.61
CA SER A 350 6.92 -9.51 1.21
C SER A 350 8.17 -9.92 0.45
N ARG A 351 9.35 -9.81 1.08
CA ARG A 351 10.62 -10.31 0.51
C ARG A 351 10.62 -11.83 0.36
N ALA A 352 10.16 -12.56 1.37
CA ALA A 352 10.08 -14.02 1.32
C ALA A 352 9.14 -14.51 0.21
N ASN A 353 8.05 -13.78 -0.05
CA ASN A 353 7.13 -14.11 -1.14
C ASN A 353 7.78 -13.95 -2.53
N LYS A 354 8.79 -13.08 -2.72
CA LYS A 354 9.56 -13.06 -3.98
C LYS A 354 10.07 -14.47 -4.30
N THR A 355 10.86 -15.03 -3.40
CA THR A 355 11.42 -16.40 -3.60
C THR A 355 10.31 -17.42 -3.79
N ARG A 356 9.27 -17.38 -2.96
CA ARG A 356 8.16 -18.34 -3.00
C ARG A 356 7.37 -18.31 -4.30
N PHE A 357 7.12 -17.13 -4.87
CA PHE A 357 6.34 -17.00 -6.11
C PHE A 357 7.17 -17.34 -7.35
N HIS A 358 8.48 -17.14 -7.30
CA HIS A 358 9.39 -17.23 -8.44
C HIS A 358 10.21 -18.52 -8.48
N LEU A 359 9.84 -19.54 -7.70
CA LEU A 359 10.55 -20.82 -7.68
C LEU A 359 10.63 -21.42 -9.09
N PRO A 360 11.81 -21.85 -9.52
CA PRO A 360 11.95 -22.65 -10.73
C PRO A 360 11.22 -23.98 -10.57
N ASP A 361 10.81 -24.57 -11.68
CA ASP A 361 10.21 -25.90 -11.68
C ASP A 361 11.16 -26.93 -11.05
N GLY A 362 10.64 -27.75 -10.14
CA GLY A 362 11.43 -28.74 -9.42
C GLY A 362 10.90 -29.02 -8.01
N PRO A 363 11.70 -29.73 -7.19
CA PRO A 363 11.23 -30.22 -5.88
C PRO A 363 10.69 -29.12 -4.94
N ALA A 364 11.37 -27.96 -4.85
CA ALA A 364 10.93 -26.87 -3.97
C ALA A 364 9.60 -26.24 -4.43
N GLN A 365 9.38 -26.14 -5.74
CA GLN A 365 8.11 -25.69 -6.31
C GLN A 365 7.00 -26.72 -6.05
N GLN A 366 7.29 -28.02 -6.20
CA GLN A 366 6.32 -29.09 -5.93
C GLN A 366 5.91 -29.12 -4.47
N GLU A 367 6.84 -28.94 -3.53
CA GLU A 367 6.57 -28.82 -2.10
C GLU A 367 5.69 -27.62 -1.80
N ARG A 368 6.00 -26.43 -2.37
CA ARG A 368 5.15 -25.24 -2.25
C ARG A 368 3.73 -25.51 -2.75
N ASP A 369 3.58 -26.13 -3.91
CA ASP A 369 2.28 -26.40 -4.53
C ASP A 369 1.46 -27.37 -3.66
N ALA A 370 2.08 -28.42 -3.14
CA ALA A 370 1.47 -29.37 -2.23
C ALA A 370 1.00 -28.67 -0.92
N LEU A 371 1.84 -27.80 -0.35
CA LEU A 371 1.49 -27.02 0.84
C LEU A 371 0.30 -26.07 0.59
N LEU A 372 0.24 -25.43 -0.57
CA LEU A 372 -0.88 -24.58 -0.94
C LEU A 372 -2.19 -25.37 -1.08
N ALA A 373 -2.13 -26.53 -1.72
CA ALA A 373 -3.30 -27.41 -1.90
C ALA A 373 -3.87 -27.90 -0.57
N THR A 374 -3.03 -28.14 0.45
CA THR A 374 -3.50 -28.60 1.77
C THR A 374 -4.20 -27.50 2.59
N ARG A 375 -3.96 -26.23 2.28
CA ARG A 375 -4.54 -25.10 3.05
C ARG A 375 -6.01 -24.84 2.72
N GLY A 376 -6.42 -25.05 1.46
CA GLY A 376 -7.83 -24.89 1.03
C GLY A 376 -8.52 -23.66 1.64
N ASP A 377 -9.75 -23.83 2.11
CA ASP A 377 -10.55 -22.79 2.76
C ASP A 377 -9.98 -22.30 4.11
N ARG A 378 -9.11 -23.09 4.76
CA ARG A 378 -8.44 -22.69 6.02
C ARG A 378 -7.41 -21.58 5.82
N SER A 379 -7.07 -21.24 4.59
CA SER A 379 -6.10 -20.19 4.27
C SER A 379 -6.52 -18.81 4.77
N ILE A 380 -7.82 -18.52 4.84
CA ILE A 380 -8.32 -17.25 5.35
C ILE A 380 -8.06 -17.12 6.86
N ALA A 381 -8.23 -18.20 7.62
CA ALA A 381 -7.96 -18.22 9.06
C ALA A 381 -6.48 -17.93 9.37
N ALA A 382 -5.55 -18.39 8.52
CA ALA A 382 -4.12 -18.12 8.66
C ALA A 382 -3.77 -16.62 8.51
N LEU A 383 -4.65 -15.80 7.91
CA LEU A 383 -4.52 -14.34 7.79
C LEU A 383 -5.23 -13.58 8.92
N GLY A 384 -5.80 -14.27 9.91
CA GLY A 384 -6.50 -13.66 11.03
C GLY A 384 -5.66 -12.62 11.76
N TRP A 385 -4.39 -12.92 12.06
CA TRP A 385 -3.44 -11.98 12.68
C TRP A 385 -3.27 -10.67 11.87
N LEU A 386 -3.42 -10.73 10.54
CA LEU A 386 -3.29 -9.59 9.64
C LEU A 386 -4.62 -8.87 9.48
N TYR A 387 -5.68 -9.59 9.11
CA TYR A 387 -6.95 -9.01 8.67
C TYR A 387 -7.88 -8.63 9.82
N SER A 388 -7.78 -9.29 10.99
CA SER A 388 -8.55 -8.92 12.19
C SER A 388 -7.97 -7.73 12.95
N HIS A 389 -6.74 -7.31 12.63
CA HIS A 389 -6.07 -6.24 13.36
C HIS A 389 -6.83 -4.91 13.24
N ASP A 390 -7.08 -4.29 14.38
CA ASP A 390 -7.66 -2.94 14.48
C ASP A 390 -6.60 -1.96 15.00
N ALA A 391 -5.98 -1.24 14.09
CA ALA A 391 -4.88 -0.33 14.39
C ALA A 391 -5.28 0.93 15.17
N SER A 392 -6.58 1.17 15.37
CA SER A 392 -7.08 2.28 16.23
C SER A 392 -7.14 1.90 17.72
N VAL A 393 -6.99 0.61 18.06
CA VAL A 393 -7.00 0.10 19.43
C VAL A 393 -5.56 0.02 19.92
N ILE A 394 -5.18 0.90 20.86
CA ILE A 394 -3.81 1.03 21.36
C ILE A 394 -3.65 0.61 22.83
N ASP A 395 -4.73 0.28 23.52
CA ASP A 395 -4.76 -0.02 24.96
C ASP A 395 -4.96 -1.52 25.27
N GLY A 396 -4.67 -2.40 24.32
CA GLY A 396 -4.74 -3.84 24.50
C GLY A 396 -3.34 -4.46 24.58
N ASN A 397 -3.20 -5.45 25.47
CA ASN A 397 -2.04 -6.33 25.48
C ASN A 397 -2.08 -7.17 24.17
N HIS A 398 -1.49 -6.65 23.09
CA HIS A 398 -1.36 -7.38 21.84
C HIS A 398 -0.28 -8.45 22.00
N ALA A 399 -0.52 -9.42 22.92
CA ALA A 399 0.17 -10.69 22.88
C ALA A 399 -0.22 -11.36 21.56
N HIS A 400 0.57 -11.16 20.52
CA HIS A 400 0.44 -11.95 19.31
C HIS A 400 1.01 -13.34 19.58
N PRO A 401 0.21 -14.43 19.33
CA PRO A 401 0.76 -15.78 19.27
C PRO A 401 1.75 -15.93 18.12
#